data_cc8ac0acae46ce4a9f5ff2dd30a527a7
#
_entry.id   cc8ac0acae46ce4a9f5ff2dd30a527a7
#
_cell.length_a   1.000
_cell.length_b   1.000
_cell.length_c   1.000
_cell.angle_alpha   90.00
_cell.angle_beta   90.00
_cell.angle_gamma   90.00
#
_symmetry.space_group_name_H-M   'P 1'
#
loop_
_entity.id
_entity.type
_entity.pdbx_description
1 polymer ?
#
loop_
_entity_poly.entity_id
_entity_poly.type
_entity_poly.pdbx_seq_one_letter_code
_entity_poly.pdbx_strand_id
1 'polypeptide(L)'
;MTTPGGNIPADTSTVSDLIGSGQEGTVRDQVMAWWQRVRAGDMGALPAIGGLVVLALLFTFLSPFFLTERNFANLITQAATLVMLAMALVFVLLLGEIDLSAGVTSGMTMALFIVLVNVHGVDWVLALLIAFAAGIATGTFIGFFVARVGIPSFVVTLGLF
;
A
#
# COMPACT_ATOMS: atom_id res chain seq x y z
N MET A 1 -61.47 -21.70 3.85
CA MET A 1 -60.03 -21.71 3.71
C MET A 1 -59.50 -20.43 4.34
N THR A 2 -59.18 -20.47 5.66
CA THR A 2 -58.79 -19.33 6.49
C THR A 2 -57.30 -19.31 6.65
N THR A 3 -56.66 -18.25 6.14
CA THR A 3 -55.26 -17.96 6.37
C THR A 3 -55.02 -17.52 7.81
N PRO A 4 -54.13 -18.09 8.56
CA PRO A 4 -53.76 -17.57 9.88
C PRO A 4 -52.81 -16.36 9.69
N GLY A 5 -53.33 -15.17 10.05
CA GLY A 5 -52.54 -13.99 10.22
C GLY A 5 -51.53 -14.17 11.37
N GLY A 6 -50.26 -14.36 11.03
CA GLY A 6 -49.21 -14.30 12.01
C GLY A 6 -49.01 -12.85 12.48
N ASN A 7 -49.43 -12.55 13.71
CA ASN A 7 -49.04 -11.38 14.45
C ASN A 7 -47.53 -11.47 14.68
N ILE A 8 -46.77 -10.67 13.96
CA ILE A 8 -45.34 -10.42 14.27
C ILE A 8 -45.37 -9.35 15.36
N PRO A 9 -45.03 -9.65 16.61
CA PRO A 9 -44.87 -8.60 17.61
C PRO A 9 -43.66 -7.74 17.15
N ALA A 10 -43.98 -6.47 16.88
CA ALA A 10 -42.92 -5.46 16.68
C ALA A 10 -42.26 -5.22 18.05
N ASP A 11 -41.32 -6.09 18.40
CA ASP A 11 -40.51 -5.91 19.60
C ASP A 11 -39.46 -4.84 19.28
N THR A 12 -39.84 -3.59 19.55
CA THR A 12 -38.95 -2.42 19.43
C THR A 12 -37.80 -2.48 20.44
N SER A 13 -37.81 -3.40 21.42
CA SER A 13 -36.75 -3.59 22.38
C SER A 13 -35.52 -4.22 21.73
N THR A 14 -35.71 -5.13 20.76
CA THR A 14 -34.60 -5.75 20.04
C THR A 14 -33.82 -4.78 19.15
N VAL A 15 -34.50 -3.77 18.60
CA VAL A 15 -33.85 -2.74 17.78
C VAL A 15 -33.08 -1.76 18.64
N SER A 16 -33.58 -1.39 19.82
CA SER A 16 -32.88 -0.54 20.77
C SER A 16 -31.63 -1.23 21.35
N ASP A 17 -31.70 -2.56 21.59
CA ASP A 17 -30.57 -3.34 22.07
C ASP A 17 -29.46 -3.50 21.01
N LEU A 18 -29.82 -3.55 19.72
CA LEU A 18 -28.85 -3.59 18.62
C LEU A 18 -28.20 -2.23 18.38
N ILE A 19 -28.92 -1.13 18.65
CA ILE A 19 -28.39 0.24 18.51
C ILE A 19 -27.59 0.65 19.76
N GLY A 20 -27.98 0.15 20.95
CA GLY A 20 -27.33 0.45 22.22
C GLY A 20 -26.03 -0.32 22.49
N SER A 21 -25.71 -1.34 21.71
CA SER A 21 -24.47 -2.11 21.83
C SER A 21 -23.25 -1.51 21.11
N GLY A 22 -23.34 -0.25 20.68
CA GLY A 22 -22.17 0.58 20.39
C GLY A 22 -21.44 0.86 21.72
N GLN A 23 -20.81 -0.19 22.28
CA GLN A 23 -19.96 -0.04 23.45
C GLN A 23 -18.87 0.96 23.09
N GLU A 24 -18.99 2.17 23.62
CA GLU A 24 -17.85 3.07 23.81
C GLU A 24 -16.89 2.36 24.79
N GLY A 25 -16.18 1.38 24.29
CA GLY A 25 -15.14 0.70 25.05
C GLY A 25 -14.16 1.75 25.51
N THR A 26 -14.05 1.93 26.83
CA THR A 26 -13.06 2.80 27.44
C THR A 26 -11.70 2.48 26.79
N VAL A 27 -10.84 3.49 26.61
CA VAL A 27 -9.47 3.32 26.08
C VAL A 27 -8.76 2.13 26.76
N ARG A 28 -9.06 1.90 28.03
CA ARG A 28 -8.57 0.76 28.81
C ARG A 28 -9.05 -0.58 28.25
N ASP A 29 -10.31 -0.69 27.80
CA ASP A 29 -10.86 -1.92 27.25
C ASP A 29 -10.29 -2.21 25.86
N GLN A 30 -10.04 -1.16 25.08
CA GLN A 30 -9.34 -1.27 23.79
C GLN A 30 -7.89 -1.74 23.97
N VAL A 31 -7.18 -1.19 24.97
CA VAL A 31 -5.81 -1.61 25.30
C VAL A 31 -5.78 -3.05 25.82
N MET A 32 -6.75 -3.45 26.66
CA MET A 32 -6.83 -4.83 27.14
C MET A 32 -7.16 -5.82 26.00
N ALA A 33 -8.09 -5.47 25.12
CA ALA A 33 -8.44 -6.29 23.95
C ALA A 33 -7.26 -6.41 22.97
N TRP A 34 -6.47 -5.33 22.82
CA TRP A 34 -5.24 -5.37 22.04
C TRP A 34 -4.19 -6.29 22.68
N TRP A 35 -3.99 -6.21 24.00
CA TRP A 35 -3.07 -7.05 24.77
C TRP A 35 -3.44 -8.53 24.71
N GLN A 36 -4.74 -8.85 24.73
CA GLN A 36 -5.23 -10.22 24.56
C GLN A 36 -4.98 -10.75 23.14
N ARG A 37 -5.14 -9.94 22.10
CA ARG A 37 -4.82 -10.29 20.70
C ARG A 37 -3.34 -10.59 20.53
N VAL A 38 -2.47 -9.74 21.11
CA VAL A 38 -1.02 -9.97 21.10
C VAL A 38 -0.66 -11.31 21.76
N ARG A 39 -1.29 -11.63 22.89
CA ARG A 39 -1.09 -12.93 23.58
C ARG A 39 -1.64 -14.12 22.81
N ALA A 40 -2.68 -13.94 22.02
CA ALA A 40 -3.26 -14.97 21.16
C ALA A 40 -2.44 -15.25 19.89
N GLY A 41 -1.31 -14.56 19.69
CA GLY A 41 -0.43 -14.74 18.53
C GLY A 41 -0.75 -13.84 17.34
N ASP A 42 -1.79 -12.99 17.44
CA ASP A 42 -2.09 -11.97 16.45
C ASP A 42 -1.24 -10.71 16.74
N MET A 43 0.04 -10.82 16.42
CA MET A 43 1.02 -9.77 16.72
C MET A 43 0.92 -8.57 15.76
N GLY A 44 0.14 -8.69 14.68
CA GLY A 44 -0.03 -7.61 13.71
C GLY A 44 1.29 -6.96 13.27
N ALA A 45 1.41 -5.65 13.47
CA ALA A 45 2.62 -4.88 13.12
C ALA A 45 3.74 -4.91 14.18
N LEU A 46 3.52 -5.54 15.35
CA LEU A 46 4.50 -5.51 16.45
C LEU A 46 5.88 -6.07 16.10
N PRO A 47 6.02 -7.21 15.40
CA PRO A 47 7.34 -7.71 15.00
C PRO A 47 8.07 -6.74 14.07
N ALA A 48 7.34 -6.08 13.17
CA ALA A 48 7.92 -5.09 12.26
C ALA A 48 8.38 -3.83 13.02
N ILE A 49 7.57 -3.33 13.95
CA ILE A 49 7.94 -2.19 14.82
C ILE A 49 9.13 -2.56 15.70
N GLY A 50 9.11 -3.75 16.32
CA GLY A 50 10.21 -4.25 17.14
C GLY A 50 11.50 -4.36 16.33
N GLY A 51 11.44 -4.95 15.14
CA GLY A 51 12.57 -5.04 14.22
C GLY A 51 13.11 -3.66 13.83
N LEU A 52 12.22 -2.70 13.52
CA LEU A 52 12.60 -1.32 13.19
C LEU A 52 13.31 -0.64 14.36
N VAL A 53 12.80 -0.79 15.59
CA VAL A 53 13.42 -0.21 16.80
C VAL A 53 14.81 -0.82 17.03
N VAL A 54 14.93 -2.15 16.92
CA VAL A 54 16.23 -2.83 17.09
C VAL A 54 17.23 -2.35 16.04
N LEU A 55 16.83 -2.24 14.78
CA LEU A 55 17.68 -1.71 13.71
C LEU A 55 18.06 -0.25 13.94
N ALA A 56 17.11 0.59 14.35
CA ALA A 56 17.38 1.99 14.65
C ALA A 56 18.40 2.15 15.79
N LEU A 57 18.26 1.39 16.88
CA LEU A 57 19.22 1.36 17.96
C LEU A 57 20.58 0.86 17.50
N LEU A 58 20.62 -0.25 16.77
CA LEU A 58 21.85 -0.81 16.25
C LEU A 58 22.62 0.20 15.39
N PHE A 59 21.95 0.84 14.42
CA PHE A 59 22.60 1.83 13.56
C PHE A 59 22.99 3.10 14.30
N THR A 60 22.26 3.48 15.35
CA THR A 60 22.64 4.62 16.22
C THR A 60 24.00 4.36 16.90
N PHE A 61 24.26 3.11 17.32
CA PHE A 61 25.54 2.75 17.94
C PHE A 61 26.66 2.50 16.92
N LEU A 62 26.32 1.99 15.74
CA LEU A 62 27.33 1.65 14.72
C LEU A 62 27.76 2.85 13.87
N SER A 63 26.92 3.86 13.70
CA SER A 63 27.21 4.98 12.81
C SER A 63 26.90 6.33 13.47
N PRO A 64 27.91 7.20 13.63
CA PRO A 64 27.72 8.55 14.18
C PRO A 64 26.88 9.44 13.24
N PHE A 65 26.70 9.03 11.99
CA PHE A 65 25.94 9.77 10.99
C PHE A 65 24.46 9.37 10.94
N PHE A 66 24.06 8.32 11.67
CA PHE A 66 22.69 7.77 11.58
C PHE A 66 21.64 8.79 12.03
N LEU A 67 21.86 9.49 13.15
CA LEU A 67 20.94 10.48 13.72
C LEU A 67 21.14 11.91 13.16
N THR A 68 21.80 12.06 12.02
CA THR A 68 21.97 13.37 11.39
C THR A 68 20.73 13.79 10.60
N GLU A 69 20.45 15.09 10.56
CA GLU A 69 19.35 15.67 9.76
C GLU A 69 19.42 15.23 8.30
N ARG A 70 20.65 15.20 7.74
CA ARG A 70 20.87 14.77 6.36
C ARG A 70 20.46 13.33 6.12
N ASN A 71 20.75 12.44 7.06
CA ASN A 71 20.36 11.03 6.95
C ASN A 71 18.85 10.88 7.07
N PHE A 72 18.20 11.60 8.00
CA PHE A 72 16.75 11.60 8.12
C PHE A 72 16.07 12.13 6.85
N ALA A 73 16.56 13.22 6.27
CA ALA A 73 16.04 13.75 5.00
C ALA A 73 16.14 12.69 3.88
N ASN A 74 17.28 12.00 3.78
CA ASN A 74 17.47 10.93 2.82
C ASN A 74 16.52 9.73 3.06
N LEU A 75 16.36 9.31 4.29
CA LEU A 75 15.45 8.21 4.67
C LEU A 75 14.00 8.54 4.31
N ILE A 76 13.55 9.75 4.64
CA ILE A 76 12.19 10.21 4.30
C ILE A 76 11.99 10.26 2.79
N THR A 77 12.97 10.78 2.04
CA THR A 77 12.90 10.86 0.58
C THR A 77 12.83 9.47 -0.06
N GLN A 78 13.65 8.53 0.41
CA GLN A 78 13.63 7.15 -0.07
C GLN A 78 12.32 6.44 0.31
N ALA A 79 11.85 6.63 1.55
CA ALA A 79 10.59 6.07 2.02
C ALA A 79 9.40 6.62 1.22
N ALA A 80 9.38 7.93 0.92
CA ALA A 80 8.32 8.56 0.12
C ALA A 80 8.19 7.92 -1.26
N THR A 81 9.32 7.62 -1.93
CA THR A 81 9.32 6.94 -3.22
C THR A 81 8.67 5.55 -3.15
N LEU A 82 9.04 4.76 -2.13
CA LEU A 82 8.45 3.42 -1.92
C LEU A 82 6.97 3.50 -1.57
N VAL A 83 6.56 4.46 -0.75
CA VAL A 83 5.16 4.68 -0.40
C VAL A 83 4.33 5.05 -1.63
N MET A 84 4.83 5.94 -2.48
CA MET A 84 4.13 6.29 -3.73
C MET A 84 3.97 5.07 -4.66
N LEU A 85 5.00 4.25 -4.80
CA LEU A 85 4.93 3.02 -5.59
C LEU A 85 3.92 2.03 -4.97
N ALA A 86 3.96 1.86 -3.65
CA ALA A 86 3.01 1.00 -2.94
C ALA A 86 1.57 1.48 -3.10
N MET A 87 1.32 2.79 -3.02
CA MET A 87 -0.01 3.36 -3.27
C MET A 87 -0.50 3.09 -4.68
N ALA A 88 0.36 3.19 -5.69
CA ALA A 88 0.01 2.84 -7.07
C ALA A 88 -0.36 1.35 -7.19
N LEU A 89 0.40 0.45 -6.55
CA LEU A 89 0.12 -0.98 -6.55
C LEU A 89 -1.18 -1.35 -5.84
N VAL A 90 -1.63 -0.58 -4.84
CA VAL A 90 -2.93 -0.79 -4.20
C VAL A 90 -4.07 -0.76 -5.21
N PHE A 91 -4.04 0.16 -6.18
CA PHE A 91 -5.08 0.22 -7.22
C PHE A 91 -5.09 -1.03 -8.09
N VAL A 92 -3.94 -1.58 -8.43
CA VAL A 92 -3.82 -2.83 -9.19
C VAL A 92 -4.37 -4.00 -8.38
N LEU A 93 -4.02 -4.09 -7.10
CA LEU A 93 -4.52 -5.12 -6.18
C LEU A 93 -6.03 -5.04 -5.95
N LEU A 94 -6.62 -3.85 -5.93
CA LEU A 94 -8.07 -3.66 -5.83
C LEU A 94 -8.82 -4.21 -7.06
N LEU A 95 -8.17 -4.29 -8.21
CA LEU A 95 -8.70 -4.95 -9.41
C LEU A 95 -8.54 -6.48 -9.36
N GLY A 96 -7.90 -7.02 -8.32
CA GLY A 96 -7.58 -8.44 -8.21
C GLY A 96 -6.39 -8.88 -9.06
N GLU A 97 -5.60 -7.93 -9.57
CA GLU A 97 -4.46 -8.17 -10.46
C GLU A 97 -3.13 -8.01 -9.70
N ILE A 98 -2.06 -8.59 -10.24
CA ILE A 98 -0.72 -8.52 -9.66
C ILE A 98 0.23 -7.93 -10.71
N ASP A 99 0.88 -6.80 -10.37
CA ASP A 99 1.88 -6.17 -11.22
C ASP A 99 3.29 -6.35 -10.65
N LEU A 100 4.05 -7.26 -11.27
CA LEU A 100 5.45 -7.50 -10.91
C LEU A 100 6.40 -6.55 -11.64
N SER A 101 5.93 -5.84 -12.68
CA SER A 101 6.75 -4.94 -13.48
C SER A 101 6.88 -3.53 -12.91
N ALA A 102 6.07 -3.16 -11.90
CA ALA A 102 6.00 -1.81 -11.38
C ALA A 102 7.37 -1.27 -10.92
N GLY A 103 8.18 -2.10 -10.24
CA GLY A 103 9.52 -1.73 -9.83
C GLY A 103 10.46 -1.49 -11.01
N VAL A 104 10.45 -2.36 -12.00
CA VAL A 104 11.30 -2.25 -13.20
C VAL A 104 10.85 -1.08 -14.06
N THR A 105 9.56 -0.91 -14.27
CA THR A 105 8.99 0.22 -15.03
C THR A 105 9.34 1.56 -14.38
N SER A 106 9.26 1.66 -13.06
CA SER A 106 9.65 2.87 -12.33
C SER A 106 11.15 3.17 -12.49
N GLY A 107 12.00 2.14 -12.40
CA GLY A 107 13.44 2.27 -12.63
C GLY A 107 13.77 2.66 -14.07
N MET A 108 13.11 2.07 -15.05
CA MET A 108 13.28 2.38 -16.47
C MET A 108 12.88 3.83 -16.79
N THR A 109 11.73 4.28 -16.32
CA THR A 109 11.27 5.66 -16.55
C THR A 109 12.18 6.69 -15.86
N MET A 110 12.69 6.38 -14.66
CA MET A 110 13.66 7.22 -13.98
C MET A 110 15.00 7.28 -14.73
N ALA A 111 15.50 6.14 -15.20
CA ALA A 111 16.71 6.08 -16.01
C ALA A 111 16.56 6.88 -17.32
N LEU A 112 15.42 6.76 -17.99
CA LEU A 112 15.09 7.53 -19.18
C LEU A 112 15.13 9.03 -18.90
N PHE A 113 14.50 9.48 -17.81
CA PHE A 113 14.52 10.88 -17.39
C PHE A 113 15.96 11.38 -17.17
N ILE A 114 16.76 10.63 -16.41
CA ILE A 114 18.15 11.02 -16.09
C ILE A 114 19.00 11.10 -17.36
N VAL A 115 18.87 10.14 -18.26
CA VAL A 115 19.62 10.14 -19.54
C VAL A 115 19.23 11.32 -20.42
N LEU A 116 17.94 11.63 -20.55
CA LEU A 116 17.48 12.77 -21.33
C LEU A 116 18.04 14.09 -20.81
N VAL A 117 18.03 14.30 -19.49
CA VAL A 117 18.52 15.54 -18.88
C VAL A 117 20.04 15.61 -18.90
N ASN A 118 20.74 14.57 -18.44
CA ASN A 118 22.19 14.67 -18.20
C ASN A 118 23.05 14.35 -19.43
N VAL A 119 22.57 13.48 -20.33
CA VAL A 119 23.36 13.08 -21.51
C VAL A 119 22.94 13.88 -22.75
N HIS A 120 21.64 14.06 -22.94
CA HIS A 120 21.13 14.74 -24.13
C HIS A 120 20.82 16.22 -23.92
N GLY A 121 20.92 16.74 -22.67
CA GLY A 121 20.68 18.15 -22.36
C GLY A 121 19.24 18.61 -22.61
N VAL A 122 18.29 17.66 -22.60
CA VAL A 122 16.85 17.96 -22.77
C VAL A 122 16.38 18.73 -21.55
N ASP A 123 15.52 19.72 -21.75
CA ASP A 123 14.88 20.45 -20.65
C ASP A 123 14.17 19.47 -19.72
N TRP A 124 14.29 19.69 -18.40
CA TRP A 124 13.79 18.78 -17.38
C TRP A 124 12.29 18.56 -17.45
N VAL A 125 11.50 19.59 -17.84
CA VAL A 125 10.04 19.46 -17.98
C VAL A 125 9.71 18.54 -19.14
N LEU A 126 10.39 18.73 -20.29
CA LEU A 126 10.18 17.87 -21.46
C LEU A 126 10.64 16.44 -21.18
N ALA A 127 11.77 16.25 -20.52
CA ALA A 127 12.25 14.93 -20.10
C ALA A 127 11.27 14.22 -19.16
N LEU A 128 10.67 14.96 -18.23
CA LEU A 128 9.65 14.44 -17.32
C LEU A 128 8.41 13.98 -18.09
N LEU A 129 7.92 14.79 -19.03
CA LEU A 129 6.76 14.42 -19.86
C LEU A 129 7.02 13.18 -20.70
N ILE A 130 8.23 13.03 -21.26
CA ILE A 130 8.63 11.84 -22.02
C ILE A 130 8.68 10.61 -21.11
N ALA A 131 9.24 10.73 -19.89
CA ALA A 131 9.28 9.64 -18.94
C ALA A 131 7.88 9.20 -18.48
N PHE A 132 6.96 10.15 -18.24
CA PHE A 132 5.56 9.85 -17.96
C PHE A 132 4.87 9.17 -19.13
N ALA A 133 5.09 9.66 -20.35
CA ALA A 133 4.51 9.04 -21.55
C ALA A 133 5.00 7.61 -21.73
N ALA A 134 6.28 7.32 -21.45
CA ALA A 134 6.84 5.98 -21.48
C ALA A 134 6.19 5.07 -20.43
N GLY A 135 5.99 5.55 -19.20
CA GLY A 135 5.28 4.81 -18.15
C GLY A 135 3.83 4.50 -18.52
N ILE A 136 3.11 5.50 -19.03
CA ILE A 136 1.72 5.32 -19.52
C ILE A 136 1.67 4.32 -20.67
N ALA A 137 2.61 4.37 -21.62
CA ALA A 137 2.68 3.43 -22.73
C ALA A 137 2.90 2.00 -22.23
N THR A 138 3.81 1.79 -21.27
CA THR A 138 4.05 0.48 -20.64
C THR A 138 2.81 -0.03 -19.91
N GLY A 139 2.17 0.80 -19.07
CA GLY A 139 0.94 0.43 -18.37
C GLY A 139 -0.22 0.13 -19.32
N THR A 140 -0.37 0.91 -20.40
CA THR A 140 -1.38 0.66 -21.45
C THR A 140 -1.14 -0.66 -22.17
N PHE A 141 0.12 -0.97 -22.46
CA PHE A 141 0.52 -2.23 -23.08
C PHE A 141 0.14 -3.42 -22.18
N ILE A 142 0.49 -3.37 -20.90
CA ILE A 142 0.11 -4.40 -19.90
C ILE A 142 -1.41 -4.54 -19.85
N GLY A 143 -2.11 -3.41 -19.66
CA GLY A 143 -3.56 -3.38 -19.52
C GLY A 143 -4.28 -3.93 -20.76
N PHE A 144 -3.75 -3.69 -21.96
CA PHE A 144 -4.29 -4.25 -23.19
C PHE A 144 -4.22 -5.78 -23.20
N PHE A 145 -3.08 -6.36 -22.86
CA PHE A 145 -2.92 -7.82 -22.84
C PHE A 145 -3.76 -8.47 -21.76
N VAL A 146 -3.86 -7.86 -20.61
CA VAL A 146 -4.68 -8.39 -19.50
C VAL A 146 -6.17 -8.27 -19.82
N ALA A 147 -6.64 -7.07 -20.22
CA ALA A 147 -8.06 -6.81 -20.35
C ALA A 147 -8.67 -7.31 -21.69
N ARG A 148 -7.88 -7.31 -22.78
CA ARG A 148 -8.40 -7.66 -24.12
C ARG A 148 -7.99 -9.04 -24.58
N VAL A 149 -6.77 -9.46 -24.28
CA VAL A 149 -6.26 -10.78 -24.68
C VAL A 149 -6.59 -11.84 -23.63
N GLY A 150 -6.81 -11.41 -22.35
CA GLY A 150 -7.18 -12.32 -21.26
C GLY A 150 -5.98 -13.07 -20.69
N ILE A 151 -4.75 -12.57 -20.88
CA ILE A 151 -3.55 -13.16 -20.29
C ILE A 151 -3.50 -12.75 -18.80
N PRO A 152 -3.24 -13.67 -17.86
CA PRO A 152 -3.08 -13.33 -16.45
C PRO A 152 -2.03 -12.23 -16.25
N SER A 153 -2.32 -11.22 -15.42
CA SER A 153 -1.47 -10.04 -15.23
C SER A 153 -0.04 -10.39 -14.80
N PHE A 154 0.09 -11.37 -13.89
CA PHE A 154 1.40 -11.80 -13.41
C PHE A 154 2.29 -12.36 -14.55
N VAL A 155 1.70 -13.00 -15.58
CA VAL A 155 2.45 -13.53 -16.73
C VAL A 155 2.95 -12.39 -17.61
N VAL A 156 2.07 -11.41 -17.90
CA VAL A 156 2.43 -10.25 -18.74
C VAL A 156 3.49 -9.40 -18.03
N THR A 157 3.31 -9.13 -16.75
CA THR A 157 4.23 -8.27 -15.97
C THR A 157 5.56 -8.97 -15.68
N LEU A 158 5.56 -10.31 -15.51
CA LEU A 158 6.78 -11.07 -15.40
C LEU A 158 7.58 -11.08 -16.71
N GLY A 159 6.92 -11.06 -17.85
CA GLY A 159 7.57 -10.96 -19.15
C GLY A 159 8.23 -9.61 -19.42
N LEU A 160 7.90 -8.58 -18.64
CA LEU A 160 8.51 -7.25 -18.68
C LEU A 160 9.57 -7.03 -17.58
N PHE A 161 9.72 -7.99 -16.67
CA PHE A 161 10.72 -7.97 -15.62
C PHE A 161 12.08 -8.40 -16.14
#